data_404fd1d648ca03d14847c4446e0c66b3
#
_entry.id   404fd1d648ca03d14847c4446e0c66b3
#
_cell.length_a   1.000
_cell.length_b   1.000
_cell.length_c   1.000
_cell.angle_alpha   90.00
_cell.angle_beta   90.00
_cell.angle_gamma   90.00
#
_symmetry.space_group_name_H-M   'P 1'
#
loop_
_entity.id
_entity.type
_entity.pdbx_description
1 polymer ?
#
loop_
_entity_poly.entity_id
_entity_poly.type
_entity_poly.pdbx_seq_one_letter_code
_entity_poly.pdbx_strand_id
1 'polypeptide(L)'
;KEICSYISDLKKKYNYPLKIDTNTGKNSKEKIIDAIKVLDGSLSMLMSVQSTDSQILTNVRRDNISVDQMLGLAPTIKEANLRTLCEVIIGLPGETYESHINTLRDLVGARIDGIMVYTCIMLDGSEMNTPEQREKWGLQTKYRILPKDFTRLNNGKVVLEIEECVIGSNTLTFDQYVELRSLAFILWITNIGIAYDGILKFLRENNIDVFELVYNILKNQNNSHSKIQNAFESFRNATIDELWDSPKDIEDHFQNEVEYEKLQRGEAGINVLQYHRALVTDGCMDEWTEYVIENAHSLIKKSKQFTNELEEQFIDVSNFCRGLVHNTLGKDRMFTNKEFQFNYDIQKWLDD
;
A
#
# COMPACT_ATOMS: atom_id res chain seq x y z
N LYS A 1 -18.59 7.71 -22.14
CA LYS A 1 -19.30 8.91 -21.62
C LYS A 1 -20.77 8.58 -21.32
N GLU A 2 -21.51 7.98 -22.25
CA GLU A 2 -22.94 7.61 -22.09
C GLU A 2 -23.19 6.71 -20.88
N ILE A 3 -22.39 5.65 -20.69
CA ILE A 3 -22.49 4.73 -19.53
C ILE A 3 -22.31 5.51 -18.23
N CYS A 4 -21.29 6.37 -18.12
CA CYS A 4 -21.04 7.16 -16.91
C CYS A 4 -22.21 8.11 -16.61
N SER A 5 -22.76 8.78 -17.63
CA SER A 5 -23.94 9.65 -17.46
C SER A 5 -25.15 8.86 -16.98
N TYR A 6 -25.41 7.69 -17.57
CA TYR A 6 -26.50 6.81 -17.15
C TYR A 6 -26.35 6.33 -15.68
N ILE A 7 -25.14 5.93 -15.29
CA ILE A 7 -24.85 5.54 -13.89
C ILE A 7 -25.04 6.73 -12.95
N SER A 8 -24.59 7.93 -13.35
CA SER A 8 -24.80 9.17 -12.57
C SER A 8 -26.29 9.48 -12.35
N ASP A 9 -27.13 9.28 -13.38
CA ASP A 9 -28.57 9.46 -13.26
C ASP A 9 -29.22 8.44 -12.34
N LEU A 10 -28.76 7.17 -12.40
CA LEU A 10 -29.20 6.12 -11.47
C LEU A 10 -28.80 6.45 -10.03
N LYS A 11 -27.56 6.95 -9.82
CA LYS A 11 -27.09 7.38 -8.50
C LYS A 11 -27.97 8.50 -7.94
N LYS A 12 -28.27 9.51 -8.73
CA LYS A 12 -29.14 10.61 -8.30
C LYS A 12 -30.55 10.13 -7.95
N LYS A 13 -31.09 9.17 -8.72
CA LYS A 13 -32.44 8.67 -8.54
C LYS A 13 -32.57 7.68 -7.38
N TYR A 14 -31.60 6.81 -7.17
CA TYR A 14 -31.71 5.68 -6.26
C TYR A 14 -30.67 5.70 -5.12
N ASN A 15 -29.79 6.70 -5.06
CA ASN A 15 -28.62 6.75 -4.17
C ASN A 15 -27.73 5.49 -4.31
N TYR A 16 -27.59 4.98 -5.54
CA TYR A 16 -26.84 3.78 -5.87
C TYR A 16 -26.33 3.84 -7.32
N PRO A 17 -25.08 3.36 -7.61
CA PRO A 17 -24.09 2.79 -6.67
C PRO A 17 -23.38 3.87 -5.85
N LEU A 18 -23.02 3.53 -4.61
CA LEU A 18 -22.23 4.41 -3.73
C LEU A 18 -20.75 4.43 -4.15
N LYS A 19 -20.25 3.26 -4.55
CA LYS A 19 -18.86 3.07 -4.99
C LYS A 19 -18.81 2.19 -6.22
N ILE A 20 -17.89 2.51 -7.12
CA ILE A 20 -17.60 1.76 -8.35
C ILE A 20 -16.13 1.43 -8.34
N ASP A 21 -15.78 0.15 -8.33
CA ASP A 21 -14.42 -0.33 -8.50
C ASP A 21 -14.24 -0.83 -9.93
N THR A 22 -13.31 -0.24 -10.66
CA THR A 22 -12.98 -0.63 -12.03
C THR A 22 -11.54 -0.25 -12.37
N ASN A 23 -10.95 -0.98 -13.29
CA ASN A 23 -9.67 -0.62 -13.86
C ASN A 23 -9.87 0.45 -14.93
N THR A 24 -9.06 1.50 -14.89
CA THR A 24 -9.07 2.56 -15.90
C THR A 24 -8.10 2.21 -17.03
N GLY A 25 -8.48 2.54 -18.26
CA GLY A 25 -7.60 2.38 -19.42
C GLY A 25 -6.35 3.28 -19.32
N LYS A 26 -5.24 2.83 -19.89
CA LYS A 26 -3.94 3.54 -19.85
C LYS A 26 -3.91 4.80 -20.72
N ASN A 27 -4.75 4.83 -21.76
CA ASN A 27 -4.78 5.88 -22.76
C ASN A 27 -5.96 6.85 -22.52
N SER A 28 -5.79 8.12 -22.84
CA SER A 28 -6.85 9.16 -22.75
C SER A 28 -7.26 9.53 -21.32
N LYS A 29 -6.30 9.95 -20.50
CA LYS A 29 -6.48 10.31 -19.09
C LYS A 29 -7.51 11.41 -18.88
N GLU A 30 -7.57 12.40 -19.74
CA GLU A 30 -8.58 13.46 -19.71
C GLU A 30 -10.01 12.89 -19.77
N LYS A 31 -10.23 11.86 -20.61
CA LYS A 31 -11.53 11.18 -20.69
C LYS A 31 -11.86 10.39 -19.42
N ILE A 32 -10.84 9.86 -18.75
CA ILE A 32 -11.00 9.16 -17.47
C ILE A 32 -11.38 10.17 -16.38
N ILE A 33 -10.69 11.30 -16.29
CA ILE A 33 -11.00 12.38 -15.35
C ILE A 33 -12.42 12.90 -15.58
N ASP A 34 -12.80 13.13 -16.85
CA ASP A 34 -14.17 13.52 -17.19
C ASP A 34 -15.20 12.48 -16.75
N ALA A 35 -14.90 11.18 -16.93
CA ALA A 35 -15.78 10.11 -16.49
C ALA A 35 -15.92 10.08 -14.96
N ILE A 36 -14.81 10.26 -14.24
CA ILE A 36 -14.80 10.32 -12.78
C ILE A 36 -15.61 11.52 -12.27
N LYS A 37 -15.43 12.71 -12.88
CA LYS A 37 -16.23 13.91 -12.54
C LYS A 37 -17.73 13.68 -12.75
N VAL A 38 -18.12 13.03 -13.85
CA VAL A 38 -19.53 12.68 -14.13
C VAL A 38 -20.10 11.73 -13.08
N LEU A 39 -19.29 10.82 -12.54
CA LEU A 39 -19.68 9.84 -11.54
C LEU A 39 -19.65 10.37 -10.09
N ASP A 40 -19.29 11.64 -9.91
CA ASP A 40 -19.42 12.39 -8.67
C ASP A 40 -18.91 11.64 -7.44
N GLY A 41 -17.59 11.36 -7.41
CA GLY A 41 -16.88 10.71 -6.29
C GLY A 41 -17.17 9.22 -6.09
N SER A 42 -17.97 8.59 -6.94
CA SER A 42 -18.24 7.14 -6.85
C SER A 42 -17.09 6.28 -7.38
N LEU A 43 -16.18 6.85 -8.15
CA LEU A 43 -15.06 6.17 -8.78
C LEU A 43 -13.74 6.76 -8.30
N SER A 44 -12.83 5.90 -7.79
CA SER A 44 -11.46 6.29 -7.46
C SER A 44 -10.58 6.28 -8.72
N MET A 45 -9.56 7.14 -8.76
CA MET A 45 -8.58 7.12 -9.83
C MET A 45 -7.48 6.08 -9.51
N LEU A 46 -7.54 4.95 -10.20
CA LEU A 46 -6.51 3.90 -10.11
C LEU A 46 -5.49 4.05 -11.24
N MET A 47 -4.22 4.14 -10.88
CA MET A 47 -3.09 4.25 -11.80
C MET A 47 -2.14 3.07 -11.63
N SER A 48 -2.10 2.16 -12.60
CA SER A 48 -1.13 1.05 -12.59
C SER A 48 0.22 1.55 -13.12
N VAL A 49 1.02 2.15 -12.25
CA VAL A 49 2.33 2.75 -12.57
C VAL A 49 3.41 1.69 -12.72
N GLN A 50 3.41 0.69 -11.86
CA GLN A 50 4.36 -0.43 -11.72
C GLN A 50 5.77 0.00 -11.30
N SER A 51 6.37 1.00 -11.94
CA SER A 51 7.63 1.65 -11.60
C SER A 51 7.65 3.07 -12.18
N THR A 52 8.44 3.98 -11.62
CA THR A 52 8.75 5.30 -12.22
C THR A 52 10.07 5.29 -12.97
N ASP A 53 10.87 4.23 -12.85
CA ASP A 53 12.16 4.08 -13.53
C ASP A 53 11.97 3.76 -15.01
N SER A 54 12.47 4.63 -15.87
CA SER A 54 12.34 4.53 -17.33
C SER A 54 13.01 3.29 -17.92
N GLN A 55 14.14 2.84 -17.33
CA GLN A 55 14.84 1.65 -17.80
C GLN A 55 14.05 0.39 -17.47
N ILE A 56 13.47 0.31 -16.26
CA ILE A 56 12.61 -0.81 -15.85
C ILE A 56 11.37 -0.87 -16.75
N LEU A 57 10.72 0.27 -16.99
CA LEU A 57 9.58 0.34 -17.90
C LEU A 57 9.93 -0.12 -19.31
N THR A 58 11.09 0.26 -19.82
CA THR A 58 11.60 -0.21 -21.11
C THR A 58 11.81 -1.72 -21.11
N ASN A 59 12.38 -2.29 -20.04
CA ASN A 59 12.64 -3.73 -19.92
C ASN A 59 11.33 -4.55 -19.97
N VAL A 60 10.24 -4.02 -19.44
CA VAL A 60 8.90 -4.65 -19.46
C VAL A 60 8.01 -4.13 -20.59
N ARG A 61 8.56 -3.36 -21.52
CA ARG A 61 7.87 -2.77 -22.69
C ARG A 61 6.60 -2.02 -22.33
N ARG A 62 6.73 -1.11 -21.36
CA ARG A 62 5.60 -0.37 -20.85
C ARG A 62 5.83 1.14 -20.92
N ASP A 63 4.81 1.84 -21.41
CA ASP A 63 4.72 3.29 -21.34
C ASP A 63 3.83 3.71 -20.18
N ASN A 64 4.36 4.54 -19.31
CA ASN A 64 3.62 5.13 -18.20
C ASN A 64 3.44 6.64 -18.37
N ILE A 65 2.52 7.17 -17.58
CA ILE A 65 2.49 8.59 -17.28
C ILE A 65 3.72 8.94 -16.45
N SER A 66 4.41 10.02 -16.79
CA SER A 66 5.52 10.52 -15.99
C SER A 66 5.05 11.06 -14.64
N VAL A 67 5.95 11.14 -13.66
CA VAL A 67 5.69 11.78 -12.36
C VAL A 67 5.24 13.23 -12.54
N ASP A 68 5.86 13.98 -13.45
CA ASP A 68 5.48 15.37 -13.75
C ASP A 68 4.04 15.48 -14.29
N GLN A 69 3.63 14.53 -15.13
CA GLN A 69 2.24 14.46 -15.60
C GLN A 69 1.27 14.11 -14.49
N MET A 70 1.66 13.24 -13.53
CA MET A 70 0.85 12.95 -12.34
C MET A 70 0.71 14.20 -11.46
N LEU A 71 1.81 14.91 -11.20
CA LEU A 71 1.80 16.17 -10.46
C LEU A 71 0.92 17.23 -11.16
N GLY A 72 0.96 17.30 -12.49
CA GLY A 72 0.09 18.19 -13.30
C GLY A 72 -1.41 17.85 -13.18
N LEU A 73 -1.78 16.64 -12.81
CA LEU A 73 -3.17 16.24 -12.59
C LEU A 73 -3.66 16.53 -11.16
N ALA A 74 -2.75 16.74 -10.20
CA ALA A 74 -3.10 16.92 -8.79
C ALA A 74 -4.14 18.03 -8.52
N PRO A 75 -4.09 19.23 -9.13
CA PRO A 75 -5.11 20.24 -8.95
C PRO A 75 -6.49 19.76 -9.39
N THR A 76 -6.59 19.15 -10.56
CA THR A 76 -7.85 18.62 -11.11
C THR A 76 -8.43 17.49 -10.23
N ILE A 77 -7.56 16.66 -9.65
CA ILE A 77 -7.93 15.58 -8.75
C ILE A 77 -8.47 16.17 -7.42
N LYS A 78 -7.78 17.18 -6.87
CA LYS A 78 -8.20 17.88 -5.64
C LYS A 78 -9.56 18.58 -5.86
N GLU A 79 -9.72 19.34 -6.95
CA GLU A 79 -10.99 20.02 -7.30
C GLU A 79 -12.17 19.04 -7.45
N ALA A 80 -11.89 17.84 -7.93
CA ALA A 80 -12.89 16.79 -8.10
C ALA A 80 -13.12 15.95 -6.81
N ASN A 81 -12.43 16.26 -5.72
CA ASN A 81 -12.45 15.50 -4.44
C ASN A 81 -12.25 13.99 -4.66
N LEU A 82 -11.28 13.64 -5.49
CA LEU A 82 -11.00 12.25 -5.86
C LEU A 82 -9.84 11.69 -5.07
N ARG A 83 -9.96 10.42 -4.71
CA ARG A 83 -8.85 9.62 -4.19
C ARG A 83 -8.03 9.04 -5.33
N THR A 84 -6.70 9.10 -5.16
CA THR A 84 -5.73 8.52 -6.08
C THR A 84 -5.12 7.25 -5.50
N LEU A 85 -5.10 6.21 -6.30
CA LEU A 85 -4.46 4.95 -5.96
C LEU A 85 -3.42 4.61 -7.03
N CYS A 86 -2.23 4.19 -6.61
CA CYS A 86 -1.19 3.68 -7.50
C CYS A 86 -0.85 2.24 -7.20
N GLU A 87 -0.58 1.49 -8.25
CA GLU A 87 -0.06 0.13 -8.18
C GLU A 87 1.39 0.11 -8.64
N VAL A 88 2.26 -0.48 -7.84
CA VAL A 88 3.67 -0.73 -8.15
C VAL A 88 3.99 -2.21 -7.97
N ILE A 89 5.06 -2.69 -8.60
CA ILE A 89 5.43 -4.10 -8.59
C ILE A 89 6.89 -4.25 -8.17
N ILE A 90 7.16 -5.08 -7.16
CA ILE A 90 8.49 -5.51 -6.74
C ILE A 90 8.95 -6.68 -7.59
N GLY A 91 10.20 -6.68 -8.01
CA GLY A 91 10.84 -7.80 -8.72
C GLY A 91 10.71 -7.72 -10.23
N LEU A 92 10.46 -6.53 -10.80
CA LEU A 92 10.48 -6.33 -12.24
C LEU A 92 11.90 -6.53 -12.82
N PRO A 93 12.02 -6.97 -14.09
CA PRO A 93 13.29 -7.17 -14.77
C PRO A 93 14.24 -5.96 -14.70
N GLY A 94 15.40 -6.13 -14.05
CA GLY A 94 16.40 -5.08 -13.89
C GLY A 94 16.15 -4.13 -12.71
N GLU A 95 15.10 -4.35 -11.93
CA GLU A 95 14.84 -3.54 -10.73
C GLU A 95 15.94 -3.74 -9.68
N THR A 96 16.35 -2.66 -9.05
CA THR A 96 17.24 -2.64 -7.88
C THR A 96 16.46 -2.20 -6.65
N TYR A 97 17.02 -2.44 -5.46
CA TYR A 97 16.47 -1.90 -4.22
C TYR A 97 16.27 -0.38 -4.30
N GLU A 98 17.30 0.33 -4.78
CA GLU A 98 17.29 1.79 -4.89
C GLU A 98 16.27 2.31 -5.90
N SER A 99 16.10 1.63 -7.05
CA SER A 99 15.11 2.05 -8.05
C SER A 99 13.69 1.88 -7.54
N HIS A 100 13.42 0.83 -6.75
CA HIS A 100 12.12 0.66 -6.09
C HIS A 100 11.87 1.72 -5.01
N ILE A 101 12.88 2.00 -4.17
CA ILE A 101 12.83 3.08 -3.17
C ILE A 101 12.53 4.43 -3.84
N ASN A 102 13.18 4.74 -4.95
CA ASN A 102 12.95 5.98 -5.69
C ASN A 102 11.52 6.02 -6.26
N THR A 103 11.02 4.90 -6.80
CA THR A 103 9.63 4.79 -7.25
C THR A 103 8.64 5.11 -6.11
N LEU A 104 8.85 4.56 -4.94
CA LEU A 104 7.98 4.85 -3.78
C LEU A 104 8.12 6.32 -3.32
N ARG A 105 9.33 6.86 -3.32
CA ARG A 105 9.60 8.27 -2.99
C ARG A 105 8.88 9.22 -3.95
N ASP A 106 8.96 8.95 -5.25
CA ASP A 106 8.29 9.73 -6.29
C ASP A 106 6.78 9.76 -6.09
N LEU A 107 6.17 8.61 -5.82
CA LEU A 107 4.72 8.50 -5.63
C LEU A 107 4.24 9.16 -4.33
N VAL A 108 4.98 9.01 -3.23
CA VAL A 108 4.71 9.71 -1.97
C VAL A 108 4.87 11.22 -2.15
N GLY A 109 5.90 11.65 -2.89
CA GLY A 109 6.12 13.05 -3.27
C GLY A 109 5.01 13.62 -4.17
N ALA A 110 4.47 12.80 -5.08
CA ALA A 110 3.32 13.14 -5.93
C ALA A 110 1.98 13.19 -5.18
N ARG A 111 1.97 13.01 -3.87
CA ARG A 111 0.78 13.04 -3.00
C ARG A 111 -0.30 12.03 -3.41
N ILE A 112 0.14 10.83 -3.80
CA ILE A 112 -0.78 9.72 -4.06
C ILE A 112 -1.37 9.25 -2.73
N ASP A 113 -2.71 9.15 -2.64
CA ASP A 113 -3.42 8.81 -1.41
C ASP A 113 -3.23 7.35 -0.99
N GLY A 114 -3.01 6.44 -1.94
CA GLY A 114 -2.76 5.03 -1.65
C GLY A 114 -1.80 4.40 -2.64
N ILE A 115 -0.77 3.72 -2.13
CA ILE A 115 0.21 2.98 -2.93
C ILE A 115 0.07 1.50 -2.60
N MET A 116 -0.38 0.72 -3.59
CA MET A 116 -0.47 -0.73 -3.50
C MET A 116 0.78 -1.35 -4.12
N VAL A 117 1.50 -2.13 -3.33
CA VAL A 117 2.74 -2.76 -3.75
C VAL A 117 2.51 -4.26 -3.92
N TYR A 118 2.65 -4.73 -5.14
CA TYR A 118 2.50 -6.13 -5.51
C TYR A 118 3.85 -6.80 -5.75
N THR A 119 3.92 -8.11 -5.61
CA THR A 119 5.05 -8.91 -6.08
C THR A 119 4.87 -9.21 -7.56
N CYS A 120 5.95 -9.18 -8.32
CA CYS A 120 5.94 -9.62 -9.73
C CYS A 120 5.62 -11.11 -9.79
N ILE A 121 4.60 -11.49 -10.57
CA ILE A 121 4.20 -12.87 -10.81
C ILE A 121 4.54 -13.31 -12.23
N MET A 122 4.94 -14.56 -12.36
CA MET A 122 5.30 -15.18 -13.63
C MET A 122 4.05 -15.80 -14.26
N LEU A 123 3.47 -15.08 -15.22
CA LEU A 123 2.27 -15.54 -15.92
C LEU A 123 2.63 -16.49 -17.06
N ASP A 124 1.94 -17.61 -17.14
CA ASP A 124 2.09 -18.55 -18.24
C ASP A 124 1.79 -17.89 -19.59
N GLY A 125 2.66 -18.14 -20.57
CA GLY A 125 2.56 -17.55 -21.91
C GLY A 125 3.00 -16.09 -22.01
N SER A 126 3.42 -15.45 -20.91
CA SER A 126 4.03 -14.12 -20.98
C SER A 126 5.48 -14.17 -21.49
N GLU A 127 5.91 -13.11 -22.17
CA GLU A 127 7.30 -13.01 -22.65
C GLU A 127 8.31 -13.09 -21.50
N MET A 128 8.01 -12.49 -20.35
CA MET A 128 8.85 -12.50 -19.18
C MET A 128 9.08 -13.92 -18.63
N ASN A 129 8.16 -14.84 -18.85
CA ASN A 129 8.22 -16.22 -18.38
C ASN A 129 8.96 -17.17 -19.34
N THR A 130 9.62 -16.66 -20.39
CA THR A 130 10.45 -17.50 -21.26
C THR A 130 11.78 -17.86 -20.61
N PRO A 131 12.38 -19.04 -20.94
CA PRO A 131 13.69 -19.42 -20.41
C PRO A 131 14.77 -18.36 -20.63
N GLU A 132 14.77 -17.71 -21.79
CA GLU A 132 15.73 -16.67 -22.16
C GLU A 132 15.62 -15.43 -21.27
N GLN A 133 14.38 -15.01 -20.92
CA GLN A 133 14.17 -13.86 -20.06
C GLN A 133 14.50 -14.20 -18.59
N ARG A 134 14.14 -15.40 -18.14
CA ARG A 134 14.51 -15.88 -16.80
C ARG A 134 16.02 -15.91 -16.61
N GLU A 135 16.78 -16.45 -17.59
CA GLU A 135 18.23 -16.47 -17.57
C GLU A 135 18.84 -15.07 -17.65
N LYS A 136 18.39 -14.24 -18.60
CA LYS A 136 18.87 -12.87 -18.81
C LYS A 136 18.82 -12.04 -17.54
N TRP A 137 17.72 -12.12 -16.80
CA TRP A 137 17.51 -11.32 -15.59
C TRP A 137 17.90 -12.04 -14.31
N GLY A 138 18.25 -13.34 -14.39
CA GLY A 138 18.55 -14.18 -13.24
C GLY A 138 17.38 -14.25 -12.25
N LEU A 139 16.17 -14.42 -12.79
CA LEU A 139 14.95 -14.40 -11.97
C LEU A 139 14.94 -15.61 -11.02
N GLN A 140 14.81 -15.32 -9.73
CA GLN A 140 14.63 -16.31 -8.67
C GLN A 140 13.18 -16.30 -8.27
N THR A 141 12.52 -17.46 -8.27
CA THR A 141 11.10 -17.56 -8.01
C THR A 141 10.77 -18.55 -6.92
N LYS A 142 9.64 -18.33 -6.26
CA LYS A 142 8.98 -19.21 -5.30
C LYS A 142 7.48 -19.22 -5.58
N TYR A 143 6.78 -20.14 -4.96
CA TYR A 143 5.35 -20.35 -5.17
C TYR A 143 4.58 -20.04 -3.90
N ARG A 144 3.37 -19.50 -4.05
CA ARG A 144 2.43 -19.32 -2.94
C ARG A 144 0.99 -19.55 -3.40
N ILE A 145 0.11 -19.79 -2.44
CA ILE A 145 -1.32 -19.91 -2.70
C ILE A 145 -1.88 -18.51 -2.98
N LEU A 146 -2.69 -18.38 -4.02
CA LEU A 146 -3.51 -17.19 -4.22
C LEU A 146 -4.55 -17.12 -3.08
N PRO A 147 -4.57 -16.03 -2.28
CA PRO A 147 -5.38 -15.97 -1.07
C PRO A 147 -6.86 -16.24 -1.32
N LYS A 148 -7.42 -17.20 -0.58
CA LYS A 148 -8.83 -17.65 -0.63
C LYS A 148 -9.25 -18.37 -1.91
N ASP A 149 -8.32 -18.72 -2.78
CA ASP A 149 -8.61 -19.37 -4.05
C ASP A 149 -8.27 -20.86 -3.99
N PHE A 150 -9.15 -21.59 -3.35
CA PHE A 150 -9.04 -23.04 -3.17
C PHE A 150 -10.42 -23.69 -3.07
N THR A 151 -10.50 -24.95 -3.42
CA THR A 151 -11.73 -25.75 -3.27
C THR A 151 -11.43 -27.22 -3.11
N ARG A 152 -12.40 -27.98 -2.58
CA ARG A 152 -12.38 -29.43 -2.59
C ARG A 152 -13.43 -29.95 -3.56
N LEU A 153 -13.01 -30.74 -4.52
CA LEU A 153 -13.89 -31.37 -5.48
C LEU A 153 -14.68 -32.52 -4.86
N ASN A 154 -15.76 -32.96 -5.53
CA ASN A 154 -16.62 -34.07 -5.07
C ASN A 154 -15.88 -35.42 -4.89
N ASN A 155 -14.76 -35.60 -5.59
CA ASN A 155 -13.90 -36.79 -5.46
C ASN A 155 -12.89 -36.67 -4.31
N GLY A 156 -12.98 -35.63 -3.48
CA GLY A 156 -12.10 -35.36 -2.34
C GLY A 156 -10.78 -34.67 -2.67
N LYS A 157 -10.46 -34.44 -3.97
CA LYS A 157 -9.23 -33.75 -4.37
C LYS A 157 -9.33 -32.27 -4.01
N VAL A 158 -8.31 -31.74 -3.32
CA VAL A 158 -8.12 -30.31 -3.10
C VAL A 158 -7.48 -29.69 -4.33
N VAL A 159 -8.01 -28.58 -4.78
CA VAL A 159 -7.49 -27.75 -5.89
C VAL A 159 -7.19 -26.37 -5.33
N LEU A 160 -6.04 -25.84 -5.68
CA LEU A 160 -5.51 -24.57 -5.21
C LEU A 160 -5.10 -23.74 -6.41
N GLU A 161 -5.37 -22.44 -6.39
CA GLU A 161 -4.73 -21.51 -7.33
C GLU A 161 -3.38 -21.12 -6.74
N ILE A 162 -2.32 -21.32 -7.52
CA ILE A 162 -0.94 -21.12 -7.11
C ILE A 162 -0.30 -20.11 -8.05
N GLU A 163 0.36 -19.11 -7.49
CA GLU A 163 1.10 -18.12 -8.25
C GLU A 163 2.62 -18.28 -8.05
N GLU A 164 3.38 -18.14 -9.13
CA GLU A 164 4.83 -18.09 -9.12
C GLU A 164 5.29 -16.65 -8.95
N CYS A 165 5.99 -16.35 -7.84
CA CYS A 165 6.42 -15.01 -7.46
C CYS A 165 7.91 -14.82 -7.70
N VAL A 166 8.31 -13.69 -8.30
CA VAL A 166 9.71 -13.26 -8.36
C VAL A 166 10.13 -12.74 -7.00
N ILE A 167 11.10 -13.39 -6.38
CA ILE A 167 11.61 -13.05 -5.04
C ILE A 167 13.06 -12.53 -5.08
N GLY A 168 13.68 -12.52 -6.26
CA GLY A 168 15.03 -12.03 -6.47
C GLY A 168 15.43 -12.07 -7.94
N SER A 169 16.55 -11.41 -8.25
CA SER A 169 17.13 -11.33 -9.59
C SER A 169 18.63 -11.04 -9.52
N ASN A 170 19.29 -10.84 -10.68
CA ASN A 170 20.68 -10.38 -10.74
C ASN A 170 20.91 -9.02 -10.04
N THR A 171 19.85 -8.22 -9.85
CA THR A 171 19.92 -6.85 -9.34
C THR A 171 19.16 -6.62 -8.03
N LEU A 172 18.41 -7.62 -7.56
CA LEU A 172 17.62 -7.57 -6.33
C LEU A 172 17.80 -8.88 -5.56
N THR A 173 18.30 -8.82 -4.31
CA THR A 173 18.44 -10.00 -3.47
C THR A 173 17.13 -10.36 -2.76
N PHE A 174 17.01 -11.59 -2.27
CA PHE A 174 15.84 -12.02 -1.48
C PHE A 174 15.65 -11.20 -0.19
N ASP A 175 16.75 -10.86 0.51
CA ASP A 175 16.66 -10.02 1.71
C ASP A 175 16.12 -8.61 1.38
N GLN A 176 16.55 -8.04 0.26
CA GLN A 176 16.04 -6.77 -0.23
C GLN A 176 14.55 -6.86 -0.62
N TYR A 177 14.13 -7.98 -1.24
CA TYR A 177 12.72 -8.23 -1.51
C TYR A 177 11.89 -8.21 -0.21
N VAL A 178 12.31 -8.91 0.84
CA VAL A 178 11.63 -8.95 2.14
C VAL A 178 11.60 -7.56 2.79
N GLU A 179 12.67 -6.78 2.66
CA GLU A 179 12.71 -5.39 3.17
C GLU A 179 11.74 -4.48 2.40
N LEU A 180 11.64 -4.59 1.07
CA LEU A 180 10.67 -3.86 0.26
C LEU A 180 9.23 -4.26 0.59
N ARG A 181 8.96 -5.53 0.88
CA ARG A 181 7.67 -5.98 1.41
C ARG A 181 7.33 -5.31 2.75
N SER A 182 8.33 -5.12 3.62
CA SER A 182 8.16 -4.41 4.89
C SER A 182 7.84 -2.92 4.68
N LEU A 183 8.42 -2.27 3.67
CA LEU A 183 8.03 -0.91 3.27
C LEU A 183 6.58 -0.85 2.76
N ALA A 184 6.16 -1.83 1.96
CA ALA A 184 4.76 -1.94 1.52
C ALA A 184 3.81 -2.05 2.73
N PHE A 185 4.18 -2.80 3.75
CA PHE A 185 3.43 -2.93 4.99
C PHE A 185 3.30 -1.59 5.73
N ILE A 186 4.38 -0.83 5.86
CA ILE A 186 4.36 0.51 6.48
C ILE A 186 3.44 1.45 5.69
N LEU A 187 3.60 1.53 4.38
CA LEU A 187 2.77 2.36 3.51
C LEU A 187 1.29 2.02 3.66
N TRP A 188 0.97 0.73 3.74
CA TRP A 188 -0.40 0.28 3.90
C TRP A 188 -1.02 0.64 5.25
N ILE A 189 -0.24 0.65 6.34
CA ILE A 189 -0.73 1.04 7.67
C ILE A 189 -0.84 2.56 7.76
N THR A 190 0.15 3.33 7.30
CA THR A 190 0.15 4.79 7.40
C THR A 190 -0.95 5.44 6.56
N ASN A 191 -1.49 4.76 5.57
CA ASN A 191 -2.63 5.23 4.77
C ASN A 191 -4.00 4.79 5.32
N ILE A 192 -4.06 4.22 6.54
CA ILE A 192 -5.34 3.83 7.15
C ILE A 192 -6.18 5.08 7.46
N GLY A 193 -7.29 5.24 6.71
CA GLY A 193 -8.40 6.09 7.04
C GLY A 193 -8.09 7.58 7.26
N ILE A 194 -7.08 8.14 6.58
CA ILE A 194 -6.63 9.54 6.72
C ILE A 194 -6.08 9.91 8.11
N ALA A 195 -5.85 8.94 9.00
CA ALA A 195 -5.45 9.21 10.38
C ALA A 195 -4.14 10.01 10.50
N TYR A 196 -3.23 9.89 9.54
CA TYR A 196 -1.92 10.55 9.54
C TYR A 196 -1.80 11.71 8.55
N ASP A 197 -2.85 12.08 7.84
CA ASP A 197 -2.80 13.14 6.83
C ASP A 197 -2.31 14.47 7.41
N GLY A 198 -2.66 14.79 8.67
CA GLY A 198 -2.15 15.96 9.37
C GLY A 198 -0.63 15.95 9.51
N ILE A 199 -0.04 14.82 9.92
CA ILE A 199 1.42 14.68 10.02
C ILE A 199 2.06 14.81 8.63
N LEU A 200 1.52 14.13 7.62
CA LEU A 200 2.06 14.16 6.25
C LEU A 200 1.98 15.56 5.64
N LYS A 201 0.86 16.28 5.84
CA LYS A 201 0.69 17.67 5.40
C LYS A 201 1.70 18.57 6.10
N PHE A 202 1.82 18.46 7.43
CA PHE A 202 2.75 19.25 8.23
C PHE A 202 4.21 19.10 7.79
N LEU A 203 4.66 17.88 7.53
CA LEU A 203 6.01 17.62 7.02
C LEU A 203 6.23 18.29 5.66
N ARG A 204 5.27 18.16 4.73
CA ARG A 204 5.35 18.77 3.40
C ARG A 204 5.44 20.31 3.43
N GLU A 205 4.60 20.96 4.22
CA GLU A 205 4.59 22.42 4.35
C GLU A 205 5.88 22.97 4.96
N ASN A 206 6.56 22.14 5.73
CA ASN A 206 7.87 22.47 6.31
C ASN A 206 9.04 21.94 5.48
N ASN A 207 8.82 21.61 4.18
CA ASN A 207 9.82 21.12 3.24
C ASN A 207 10.61 19.90 3.75
N ILE A 208 9.95 19.02 4.51
CA ILE A 208 10.50 17.74 4.96
C ILE A 208 9.97 16.65 4.04
N ASP A 209 10.87 15.85 3.49
CA ASP A 209 10.50 14.73 2.62
C ASP A 209 9.68 13.70 3.41
N VAL A 210 8.42 13.53 3.01
CA VAL A 210 7.50 12.59 3.66
C VAL A 210 7.96 11.14 3.52
N PHE A 211 8.65 10.80 2.43
CA PHE A 211 9.18 9.45 2.27
C PHE A 211 10.24 9.12 3.33
N GLU A 212 10.98 10.10 3.84
CA GLU A 212 11.92 9.90 4.95
C GLU A 212 11.20 9.43 6.23
N LEU A 213 9.94 9.82 6.45
CA LEU A 213 9.16 9.27 7.57
C LEU A 213 8.96 7.77 7.41
N VAL A 214 8.50 7.32 6.24
CA VAL A 214 8.26 5.91 5.94
C VAL A 214 9.55 5.10 6.07
N TYR A 215 10.65 5.66 5.56
CA TYR A 215 11.96 5.02 5.60
C TYR A 215 12.55 4.95 7.01
N ASN A 216 12.38 6.00 7.82
CA ASN A 216 12.80 6.00 9.22
C ASN A 216 12.00 5.03 10.08
N ILE A 217 10.69 4.89 9.84
CA ILE A 217 9.87 3.86 10.50
C ILE A 217 10.49 2.47 10.25
N LEU A 218 10.90 2.16 9.02
CA LEU A 218 11.57 0.90 8.70
C LEU A 218 12.92 0.77 9.42
N LYS A 219 13.77 1.79 9.35
CA LYS A 219 15.15 1.72 9.88
C LYS A 219 15.21 1.71 11.40
N ASN A 220 14.27 2.36 12.07
CA ASN A 220 14.26 2.48 13.53
C ASN A 220 13.45 1.37 14.24
N GLN A 221 12.89 0.40 13.51
CA GLN A 221 12.00 -0.61 14.06
C GLN A 221 12.57 -1.35 15.27
N ASN A 222 13.87 -1.64 15.28
CA ASN A 222 14.55 -2.34 16.38
C ASN A 222 14.63 -1.52 17.68
N ASN A 223 14.42 -0.20 17.61
CA ASN A 223 14.42 0.71 18.75
C ASN A 223 12.99 1.09 19.19
N SER A 224 11.97 0.52 18.56
CA SER A 224 10.57 0.79 18.84
C SER A 224 10.03 -0.02 20.02
N HIS A 225 8.78 0.23 20.39
CA HIS A 225 8.05 -0.57 21.37
C HIS A 225 8.00 -2.05 20.95
N SER A 226 8.08 -2.99 21.90
CA SER A 226 8.13 -4.43 21.64
C SER A 226 6.97 -4.95 20.76
N LYS A 227 5.77 -4.40 20.90
CA LYS A 227 4.64 -4.76 20.03
C LYS A 227 4.89 -4.39 18.56
N ILE A 228 5.57 -3.28 18.31
CA ILE A 228 5.94 -2.85 16.96
C ILE A 228 7.02 -3.77 16.39
N GLN A 229 8.05 -4.10 17.18
CA GLN A 229 9.08 -5.06 16.79
C GLN A 229 8.45 -6.42 16.43
N ASN A 230 7.57 -6.93 17.28
CA ASN A 230 6.85 -8.19 17.05
C ASN A 230 5.98 -8.13 15.79
N ALA A 231 5.34 -6.99 15.50
CA ALA A 231 4.54 -6.82 14.28
C ALA A 231 5.42 -6.93 13.01
N PHE A 232 6.59 -6.29 13.01
CA PHE A 232 7.55 -6.40 11.90
C PHE A 232 8.11 -7.82 11.76
N GLU A 233 8.53 -8.44 12.86
CA GLU A 233 9.08 -9.80 12.86
C GLU A 233 8.02 -10.81 12.36
N SER A 234 6.80 -10.74 12.88
CA SER A 234 5.68 -11.58 12.44
C SER A 234 5.39 -11.40 10.95
N PHE A 235 5.36 -10.15 10.45
CA PHE A 235 5.15 -9.87 9.03
C PHE A 235 6.26 -10.44 8.15
N ARG A 236 7.53 -10.27 8.56
CA ARG A 236 8.68 -10.78 7.81
C ARG A 236 8.67 -12.31 7.76
N ASN A 237 8.45 -12.96 8.89
CA ASN A 237 8.37 -14.41 8.96
C ASN A 237 7.24 -14.95 8.09
N ALA A 238 6.04 -14.38 8.19
CA ALA A 238 4.91 -14.78 7.35
C ALA A 238 5.16 -14.54 5.85
N THR A 239 5.89 -13.47 5.48
CA THR A 239 6.28 -13.20 4.10
C THR A 239 7.25 -14.25 3.55
N ILE A 240 8.10 -14.83 4.41
CA ILE A 240 9.03 -15.90 4.04
C ILE A 240 8.29 -17.24 4.03
N ASP A 241 7.48 -17.51 5.04
CA ASP A 241 6.82 -18.79 5.28
C ASP A 241 5.69 -19.06 4.26
N GLU A 242 5.12 -18.00 3.60
CA GLU A 242 4.15 -18.19 2.51
C GLU A 242 4.76 -18.80 1.23
N LEU A 243 6.10 -18.83 1.13
CA LEU A 243 6.84 -19.17 -0.09
C LEU A 243 7.33 -20.63 -0.11
N TRP A 244 6.94 -21.35 -1.15
CA TRP A 244 7.26 -22.77 -1.37
C TRP A 244 8.23 -22.96 -2.53
N ASP A 245 8.93 -24.10 -2.55
CA ASP A 245 9.89 -24.42 -3.61
C ASP A 245 9.22 -24.90 -4.91
N SER A 246 8.07 -25.56 -4.80
CA SER A 246 7.32 -26.02 -5.97
C SER A 246 5.81 -25.99 -5.76
N PRO A 247 5.01 -25.88 -6.86
CA PRO A 247 3.54 -26.04 -6.80
C PRO A 247 3.14 -27.40 -6.23
N LYS A 248 3.92 -28.43 -6.54
CA LYS A 248 3.64 -29.78 -6.08
C LYS A 248 3.73 -29.91 -4.57
N ASP A 249 4.69 -29.25 -3.93
CA ASP A 249 4.83 -29.29 -2.46
C ASP A 249 3.60 -28.65 -1.79
N ILE A 250 3.06 -27.57 -2.37
CA ILE A 250 1.83 -26.93 -1.91
C ILE A 250 0.63 -27.90 -2.09
N GLU A 251 0.48 -28.47 -3.29
CA GLU A 251 -0.61 -29.37 -3.58
C GLU A 251 -0.59 -30.59 -2.65
N ASP A 252 0.57 -31.26 -2.50
CA ASP A 252 0.71 -32.44 -1.66
C ASP A 252 0.43 -32.12 -0.18
N HIS A 253 0.90 -30.95 0.33
CA HIS A 253 0.71 -30.53 1.70
C HIS A 253 -0.78 -30.35 2.04
N PHE A 254 -1.54 -29.66 1.18
CA PHE A 254 -2.93 -29.31 1.45
C PHE A 254 -3.95 -30.41 1.03
N GLN A 255 -3.48 -31.58 0.51
CA GLN A 255 -4.33 -32.77 0.46
C GLN A 255 -4.60 -33.34 1.87
N ASN A 256 -3.77 -33.02 2.86
CA ASN A 256 -3.99 -33.37 4.26
C ASN A 256 -5.20 -32.62 4.82
N GLU A 257 -6.11 -33.35 5.51
CA GLU A 257 -7.34 -32.77 6.05
C GLU A 257 -7.11 -31.62 7.03
N VAL A 258 -6.15 -31.81 7.96
CA VAL A 258 -5.83 -30.81 8.99
C VAL A 258 -5.29 -29.52 8.34
N GLU A 259 -4.44 -29.65 7.31
CA GLU A 259 -3.88 -28.52 6.60
C GLU A 259 -4.93 -27.81 5.72
N TYR A 260 -5.82 -28.58 5.09
CA TYR A 260 -6.96 -28.01 4.35
C TYR A 260 -7.90 -27.22 5.25
N GLU A 261 -8.18 -27.72 6.47
CA GLU A 261 -8.98 -26.98 7.46
C GLU A 261 -8.32 -25.64 7.85
N LYS A 262 -6.98 -25.53 7.87
CA LYS A 262 -6.29 -24.26 8.10
C LYS A 262 -6.60 -23.24 7.01
N LEU A 263 -6.68 -23.66 5.73
CA LEU A 263 -7.13 -22.78 4.64
C LEU A 263 -8.55 -22.28 4.88
N GLN A 264 -9.46 -23.18 5.28
CA GLN A 264 -10.87 -22.83 5.53
C GLN A 264 -11.04 -21.85 6.70
N ARG A 265 -10.20 -21.99 7.75
CA ARG A 265 -10.21 -21.07 8.90
C ARG A 265 -9.42 -19.78 8.65
N GLY A 266 -8.75 -19.63 7.51
CA GLY A 266 -7.90 -18.48 7.22
C GLY A 266 -6.61 -18.44 8.06
N GLU A 267 -6.09 -19.59 8.44
CA GLU A 267 -4.80 -19.76 9.13
C GLU A 267 -3.65 -19.99 8.13
N ALA A 268 -3.98 -20.37 6.89
CA ALA A 268 -3.07 -20.51 5.77
C ALA A 268 -3.69 -19.92 4.49
N GLY A 269 -2.92 -19.71 3.43
CA GLY A 269 -3.40 -19.13 2.17
C GLY A 269 -4.04 -17.75 2.37
N ILE A 270 -3.46 -16.93 3.21
CA ILE A 270 -3.96 -15.60 3.56
C ILE A 270 -3.21 -14.51 2.77
N ASN A 271 -3.83 -13.36 2.64
CA ASN A 271 -3.11 -12.16 2.22
C ASN A 271 -2.30 -11.63 3.41
N VAL A 272 -1.00 -11.95 3.45
CA VAL A 272 -0.09 -11.63 4.56
C VAL A 272 -0.12 -10.15 4.92
N LEU A 273 -0.17 -9.26 3.93
CA LEU A 273 -0.18 -7.82 4.15
C LEU A 273 -1.48 -7.33 4.79
N GLN A 274 -2.63 -7.79 4.28
CA GLN A 274 -3.94 -7.43 4.86
C GLN A 274 -4.11 -7.99 6.27
N TYR A 275 -3.68 -9.22 6.50
CA TYR A 275 -3.76 -9.87 7.80
C TYR A 275 -2.96 -9.11 8.86
N HIS A 276 -1.68 -8.79 8.57
CA HIS A 276 -0.83 -8.08 9.53
C HIS A 276 -1.26 -6.63 9.74
N ARG A 277 -1.83 -5.97 8.72
CA ARG A 277 -2.48 -4.68 8.91
C ARG A 277 -3.62 -4.77 9.94
N ALA A 278 -4.48 -5.78 9.83
CA ALA A 278 -5.54 -6.00 10.81
C ALA A 278 -4.98 -6.27 12.20
N LEU A 279 -3.93 -7.08 12.32
CA LEU A 279 -3.26 -7.34 13.61
C LEU A 279 -2.72 -6.05 14.25
N VAL A 280 -2.10 -5.15 13.48
CA VAL A 280 -1.64 -3.85 14.01
C VAL A 280 -2.81 -2.99 14.43
N THR A 281 -3.85 -2.89 13.59
CA THR A 281 -5.05 -2.09 13.89
C THR A 281 -5.74 -2.55 15.17
N ASP A 282 -5.87 -3.86 15.36
CA ASP A 282 -6.55 -4.43 16.52
C ASP A 282 -5.65 -4.56 17.77
N GLY A 283 -4.35 -4.72 17.58
CA GLY A 283 -3.42 -5.10 18.65
C GLY A 283 -2.52 -4.01 19.20
N CYS A 284 -2.09 -3.06 18.36
CA CYS A 284 -1.07 -2.07 18.75
C CYS A 284 -1.17 -0.74 17.98
N MET A 285 -2.39 -0.33 17.59
CA MET A 285 -2.56 0.90 16.80
C MET A 285 -2.14 2.17 17.56
N ASP A 286 -2.32 2.20 18.87
CA ASP A 286 -1.87 3.32 19.70
C ASP A 286 -0.34 3.40 19.72
N GLU A 287 0.35 2.26 19.95
CA GLU A 287 1.82 2.21 19.94
C GLU A 287 2.37 2.50 18.53
N TRP A 288 1.66 2.06 17.48
CA TRP A 288 2.02 2.41 16.10
C TRP A 288 1.91 3.92 15.86
N THR A 289 0.87 4.55 16.36
CA THR A 289 0.66 6.00 16.23
C THR A 289 1.77 6.78 16.94
N GLU A 290 2.12 6.40 18.17
CA GLU A 290 3.25 7.02 18.88
C GLU A 290 4.56 6.83 18.09
N TYR A 291 4.80 5.67 17.54
CA TYR A 291 6.00 5.39 16.76
C TYR A 291 6.08 6.22 15.47
N VAL A 292 4.96 6.45 14.78
CA VAL A 292 4.88 7.38 13.64
C VAL A 292 5.19 8.81 14.07
N ILE A 293 4.59 9.26 15.18
CA ILE A 293 4.80 10.62 15.73
C ILE A 293 6.24 10.83 16.14
N GLU A 294 6.86 9.89 16.83
CA GLU A 294 8.27 9.97 17.27
C GLU A 294 9.23 10.09 16.07
N ASN A 295 9.01 9.30 15.01
CA ASN A 295 9.81 9.38 13.80
C ASN A 295 9.61 10.71 13.05
N ALA A 296 8.38 11.20 12.96
CA ALA A 296 8.09 12.52 12.39
C ALA A 296 8.74 13.65 13.19
N HIS A 297 8.63 13.62 14.53
CA HIS A 297 9.24 14.59 15.42
C HIS A 297 10.77 14.61 15.29
N SER A 298 11.39 13.43 15.17
CA SER A 298 12.83 13.32 14.91
C SER A 298 13.24 14.02 13.61
N LEU A 299 12.44 13.90 12.55
CA LEU A 299 12.69 14.60 11.28
C LEU A 299 12.55 16.11 11.43
N ILE A 300 11.52 16.57 12.12
CA ILE A 300 11.28 18.00 12.38
C ILE A 300 12.45 18.60 13.16
N LYS A 301 12.91 17.94 14.23
CA LYS A 301 14.06 18.39 15.04
C LYS A 301 15.38 18.49 14.25
N LYS A 302 15.55 17.64 13.25
CA LYS A 302 16.73 17.66 12.37
C LYS A 302 16.61 18.66 11.23
N SER A 303 15.43 19.24 11.00
CA SER A 303 15.21 20.18 9.91
C SER A 303 15.88 21.53 10.21
N LYS A 304 16.32 22.23 9.14
CA LYS A 304 16.89 23.59 9.25
C LYS A 304 15.84 24.64 9.67
N GLN A 305 14.56 24.29 9.63
CA GLN A 305 13.44 25.17 9.94
C GLN A 305 12.93 24.99 11.37
N PHE A 306 13.57 24.14 12.18
CA PHE A 306 13.16 23.87 13.53
C PHE A 306 13.12 25.14 14.39
N THR A 307 11.96 25.41 15.01
CA THR A 307 11.71 26.45 15.99
C THR A 307 10.83 25.90 17.11
N ASN A 308 10.81 26.57 18.28
CA ASN A 308 9.90 26.18 19.36
C ASN A 308 8.43 26.29 18.94
N GLU A 309 8.08 27.32 18.15
CA GLU A 309 6.73 27.47 17.60
C GLU A 309 6.33 26.30 16.69
N LEU A 310 7.25 25.87 15.82
CA LEU A 310 7.02 24.70 14.95
C LEU A 310 6.82 23.43 15.78
N GLU A 311 7.54 23.27 16.88
CA GLU A 311 7.36 22.13 17.79
C GLU A 311 5.99 22.17 18.47
N GLU A 312 5.53 23.33 18.94
CA GLU A 312 4.19 23.51 19.54
C GLU A 312 3.07 23.17 18.54
N GLN A 313 3.18 23.65 17.30
CA GLN A 313 2.23 23.32 16.22
C GLN A 313 2.22 21.82 15.94
N PHE A 314 3.38 21.17 15.89
CA PHE A 314 3.46 19.73 15.67
C PHE A 314 2.85 18.92 16.82
N ILE A 315 2.94 19.39 18.06
CA ILE A 315 2.29 18.76 19.23
C ILE A 315 0.77 18.74 19.02
N ASP A 316 0.17 19.84 18.58
CA ASP A 316 -1.27 19.91 18.30
C ASP A 316 -1.67 18.98 17.16
N VAL A 317 -0.90 18.96 16.06
CA VAL A 317 -1.12 18.02 14.94
C VAL A 317 -1.03 16.56 15.40
N SER A 318 -0.05 16.25 16.26
CA SER A 318 0.13 14.92 16.84
C SER A 318 -1.06 14.51 17.71
N ASN A 319 -1.55 15.43 18.55
CA ASN A 319 -2.73 15.19 19.39
C ASN A 319 -4.00 14.99 18.54
N PHE A 320 -4.13 15.74 17.45
CA PHE A 320 -5.22 15.54 16.49
C PHE A 320 -5.19 14.13 15.87
N CYS A 321 -4.01 13.67 15.43
CA CYS A 321 -3.84 12.31 14.91
C CYS A 321 -4.16 11.25 15.95
N ARG A 322 -3.72 11.40 17.21
CA ARG A 322 -4.10 10.51 18.33
C ARG A 322 -5.61 10.45 18.51
N GLY A 323 -6.27 11.61 18.46
CA GLY A 323 -7.72 11.73 18.57
C GLY A 323 -8.45 11.01 17.44
N LEU A 324 -8.01 11.19 16.19
CA LEU A 324 -8.56 10.50 15.03
C LEU A 324 -8.41 8.97 15.16
N VAL A 325 -7.21 8.49 15.49
CA VAL A 325 -6.96 7.06 15.67
C VAL A 325 -7.84 6.49 16.77
N HIS A 326 -7.88 7.13 17.94
CA HIS A 326 -8.69 6.67 19.06
C HIS A 326 -10.17 6.60 18.69
N ASN A 327 -10.73 7.64 18.07
CA ASN A 327 -12.16 7.73 17.80
C ASN A 327 -12.60 6.94 16.55
N THR A 328 -11.68 6.61 15.64
CA THR A 328 -12.02 5.89 14.39
C THR A 328 -11.56 4.43 14.39
N LEU A 329 -10.42 4.12 14.99
CA LEU A 329 -9.76 2.82 14.95
C LEU A 329 -9.60 2.18 16.34
N GLY A 330 -9.74 2.94 17.43
CA GLY A 330 -9.61 2.42 18.80
C GLY A 330 -10.60 1.31 19.11
N LYS A 331 -10.21 0.34 19.92
CA LYS A 331 -11.07 -0.79 20.34
C LYS A 331 -12.36 -0.32 21.03
N ASP A 332 -12.26 0.74 21.80
CA ASP A 332 -13.34 1.30 22.61
C ASP A 332 -14.16 2.39 21.89
N ARG A 333 -13.88 2.65 20.60
CA ARG A 333 -14.51 3.73 19.82
C ARG A 333 -16.05 3.75 19.85
N MET A 334 -16.66 2.59 20.04
CA MET A 334 -18.12 2.48 20.10
C MET A 334 -18.69 2.86 21.48
N PHE A 335 -17.86 2.95 22.51
CA PHE A 335 -18.28 3.12 23.89
C PHE A 335 -17.74 4.39 24.54
N THR A 336 -16.67 4.98 23.97
CA THR A 336 -16.02 6.16 24.53
C THR A 336 -15.69 7.15 23.41
N ASN A 337 -16.13 8.41 23.60
CA ASN A 337 -15.61 9.54 22.83
C ASN A 337 -14.60 10.28 23.70
N LYS A 338 -13.39 10.49 23.20
CA LYS A 338 -12.43 11.40 23.81
C LYS A 338 -12.55 12.78 23.17
N GLU A 339 -12.63 13.80 24.01
CA GLU A 339 -12.53 15.19 23.58
C GLU A 339 -11.06 15.62 23.67
N PHE A 340 -10.62 16.36 22.66
CA PHE A 340 -9.26 16.90 22.57
C PHE A 340 -9.35 18.41 22.41
N GLN A 341 -8.47 19.12 23.08
CA GLN A 341 -8.35 20.57 22.97
C GLN A 341 -7.06 20.90 22.24
N PHE A 342 -7.14 21.86 21.31
CA PHE A 342 -6.02 22.29 20.47
C PHE A 342 -5.84 23.80 20.63
N ASN A 343 -4.61 24.28 20.44
CA ASN A 343 -4.29 25.71 20.40
C ASN A 343 -4.53 26.29 19.00
N TYR A 344 -4.56 25.42 17.97
CA TYR A 344 -4.77 25.79 16.57
C TYR A 344 -6.01 25.09 16.01
N ASP A 345 -6.66 25.69 15.02
CA ASP A 345 -7.78 25.08 14.28
C ASP A 345 -7.24 24.10 13.22
N ILE A 346 -6.91 22.89 13.68
CA ILE A 346 -6.31 21.84 12.86
C ILE A 346 -7.24 21.40 11.74
N GLN A 347 -8.56 21.33 12.00
CA GLN A 347 -9.51 20.89 10.97
C GLN A 347 -9.55 21.90 9.82
N LYS A 348 -9.65 23.19 10.12
CA LYS A 348 -9.64 24.23 9.09
C LYS A 348 -8.34 24.22 8.29
N TRP A 349 -7.19 24.08 8.98
CA TRP A 349 -5.89 23.95 8.31
C TRP A 349 -5.79 22.73 7.41
N LEU A 350 -6.43 21.60 7.77
CA LEU A 350 -6.46 20.40 6.90
C LEU A 350 -7.31 20.60 5.65
N ASP A 351 -8.40 21.36 5.77
CA ASP A 351 -9.35 21.62 4.67
C ASP A 351 -8.81 22.66 3.65
N ASP A 352 -7.90 23.55 4.07
CA ASP A 352 -7.19 24.52 3.22
C ASP A 352 -6.10 23.83 2.35
#